data_1bab530a4a198a3077a68de7d80ebc3c
#
_entry.id   1bab530a4a198a3077a68de7d80ebc3c
#
_cell.length_a   1.000
_cell.length_b   1.000
_cell.length_c   1.000
_cell.angle_alpha   90.00
_cell.angle_beta   90.00
_cell.angle_gamma   90.00
#
_symmetry.space_group_name_H-M   'P 1'
#
loop_
_entity.id
_entity.type
_entity.pdbx_description
1 polymer ?
#
loop_
_entity_poly.entity_id
_entity_poly.type
_entity_poly.pdbx_seq_one_letter_code
_entity_poly.pdbx_strand_id
1 'polypeptide(L)'
;MHSLDDASSDMFLIIPEGYEKGVYCQDNEQLYIAANATNGMKGAMGQSYLHQIIVSYVQEIAEESGTLRPNRSASRQGNACLSTNLTTLQPQIRFAFNPHLDYKIYMMPAVFALLLTLIVGFLPALNIVGEKEKGTIEQVNVTPISKVEFIVSKLVPYWCVGMLMSILALGAGKGIFGILPEGSIPVMFLFLLIFCVLVSSFALIISNYSDSTRQASLTMFFFLVIFILMSGLLTPIRSMPVWAQWLSMLDPMRHIIEALRLIYVKGSTFTELLPQFYILIGFATFTSTWAIVSYRKNS
;
A
#
# COMPACT_ATOMS: atom_id res chain seq x y z
N MET A 1 21.65 4.76 -3.87
CA MET A 1 20.60 4.38 -2.89
C MET A 1 19.46 5.39 -2.81
N HIS A 2 19.70 6.70 -2.96
CA HIS A 2 18.64 7.74 -2.92
C HIS A 2 17.45 7.51 -3.87
N SER A 3 17.65 6.95 -5.05
CA SER A 3 16.56 6.73 -6.02
C SER A 3 15.62 5.55 -5.69
N LEU A 4 16.00 4.64 -4.77
CA LEU A 4 15.07 3.65 -4.19
C LEU A 4 14.16 4.32 -3.14
N ASP A 5 14.70 5.31 -2.43
CA ASP A 5 13.95 6.04 -1.40
C ASP A 5 12.86 6.92 -2.02
N ASP A 6 13.13 7.50 -3.20
CA ASP A 6 12.18 8.34 -3.94
C ASP A 6 11.17 7.55 -4.80
N ALA A 7 11.18 6.19 -4.72
CA ALA A 7 10.33 5.30 -5.52
C ALA A 7 10.40 5.54 -7.05
N SER A 8 11.45 6.20 -7.52
CA SER A 8 11.66 6.49 -8.95
C SER A 8 12.13 5.25 -9.72
N SER A 9 12.70 4.26 -9.02
CA SER A 9 13.16 2.99 -9.60
C SER A 9 12.73 1.83 -8.72
N ASP A 10 12.23 0.76 -9.36
CA ASP A 10 11.78 -0.45 -8.65
C ASP A 10 12.95 -1.42 -8.36
N MET A 11 14.07 -1.32 -9.12
CA MET A 11 15.23 -2.21 -8.99
C MET A 11 16.51 -1.55 -9.46
N PHE A 12 17.63 -1.95 -8.86
CA PHE A 12 19.00 -1.59 -9.28
C PHE A 12 19.85 -2.83 -9.42
N LEU A 13 20.60 -2.87 -10.50
CA LEU A 13 21.69 -3.82 -10.69
C LEU A 13 23.01 -3.04 -10.54
N ILE A 14 23.83 -3.45 -9.58
CA ILE A 14 25.17 -2.88 -9.39
C ILE A 14 26.17 -3.88 -9.93
N ILE A 15 26.84 -3.50 -10.99
CA ILE A 15 27.93 -4.26 -11.59
C ILE A 15 29.23 -3.64 -11.10
N PRO A 16 30.07 -4.33 -10.31
CA PRO A 16 31.34 -3.79 -9.84
C PRO A 16 32.32 -3.58 -11.00
N GLU A 17 33.24 -2.61 -10.83
CA GLU A 17 34.30 -2.39 -11.79
C GLU A 17 35.23 -3.61 -11.86
N GLY A 18 35.46 -4.11 -13.07
CA GLY A 18 36.28 -5.33 -13.27
C GLY A 18 35.51 -6.64 -13.30
N TYR A 19 34.18 -6.61 -13.18
CA TYR A 19 33.31 -7.81 -13.18
C TYR A 19 33.62 -8.77 -14.36
N GLU A 20 33.88 -8.23 -15.52
CA GLU A 20 34.23 -9.01 -16.71
C GLU A 20 35.51 -9.84 -16.51
N LYS A 21 36.54 -9.29 -15.87
CA LYS A 21 37.77 -10.00 -15.51
C LYS A 21 37.52 -11.03 -14.41
N GLY A 22 36.69 -10.72 -13.44
CA GLY A 22 36.33 -11.63 -12.35
C GLY A 22 35.56 -12.87 -12.82
N VAL A 23 34.69 -12.73 -13.83
CA VAL A 23 33.99 -13.84 -14.47
C VAL A 23 34.95 -14.81 -15.16
N TYR A 24 36.03 -14.27 -15.79
CA TYR A 24 37.05 -15.10 -16.47
C TYR A 24 38.11 -15.63 -15.52
N CYS A 25 38.40 -14.96 -14.40
CA CYS A 25 39.52 -15.28 -13.49
C CYS A 25 39.11 -15.99 -12.19
N GLN A 26 37.85 -16.37 -12.02
CA GLN A 26 37.32 -17.00 -10.78
C GLN A 26 37.49 -16.15 -9.48
N ASP A 27 37.62 -14.86 -9.61
CA ASP A 27 37.47 -14.00 -8.43
C ASP A 27 35.98 -13.96 -8.05
N ASN A 28 35.70 -14.12 -6.74
CA ASN A 28 34.32 -14.17 -6.19
C ASN A 28 33.64 -12.79 -6.25
N GLU A 29 33.59 -12.17 -7.42
CA GLU A 29 32.87 -10.92 -7.59
C GLU A 29 31.38 -11.20 -7.66
N GLN A 30 30.62 -10.57 -6.78
CA GLN A 30 29.18 -10.76 -6.64
C GLN A 30 28.43 -9.63 -7.33
N LEU A 31 27.42 -10.00 -8.13
CA LEU A 31 26.44 -9.04 -8.63
C LEU A 31 25.46 -8.68 -7.51
N TYR A 32 25.32 -7.38 -7.25
CA TYR A 32 24.36 -6.91 -6.26
C TYR A 32 23.08 -6.46 -6.95
N ILE A 33 21.98 -7.10 -6.59
CA ILE A 33 20.64 -6.70 -7.01
C ILE A 33 19.93 -6.13 -5.80
N ALA A 34 19.57 -4.85 -5.86
CA ALA A 34 18.72 -4.21 -4.87
C ALA A 34 17.33 -4.00 -5.48
N ALA A 35 16.30 -4.56 -4.86
CA ALA A 35 14.92 -4.41 -5.27
C ALA A 35 14.12 -3.69 -4.18
N ASN A 36 13.22 -2.80 -4.58
CA ASN A 36 12.28 -2.19 -3.67
C ASN A 36 11.20 -3.22 -3.31
N ALA A 37 11.29 -3.78 -2.11
CA ALA A 37 10.39 -4.81 -1.60
C ALA A 37 9.21 -4.24 -0.80
N THR A 38 8.93 -2.94 -0.91
CA THR A 38 7.72 -2.33 -0.33
C THR A 38 6.46 -3.08 -0.80
N ASN A 39 6.47 -3.60 -2.02
CA ASN A 39 5.50 -4.56 -2.53
C ASN A 39 6.20 -5.92 -2.76
N GLY A 40 6.01 -6.86 -1.82
CA GLY A 40 6.66 -8.17 -1.85
C GLY A 40 6.40 -8.97 -3.13
N MET A 41 5.22 -8.85 -3.73
CA MET A 41 4.89 -9.53 -4.97
C MET A 41 5.67 -8.93 -6.16
N LYS A 42 5.83 -7.60 -6.22
CA LYS A 42 6.64 -6.95 -7.26
C LYS A 42 8.13 -7.28 -7.10
N GLY A 43 8.63 -7.23 -5.87
CA GLY A 43 10.00 -7.60 -5.55
C GLY A 43 10.31 -9.02 -6.02
N ALA A 44 9.44 -9.99 -5.71
CA ALA A 44 9.59 -11.38 -6.10
C ALA A 44 9.50 -11.61 -7.63
N MET A 45 8.53 -10.97 -8.30
CA MET A 45 8.42 -11.04 -9.78
C MET A 45 9.63 -10.44 -10.46
N GLY A 46 10.02 -9.23 -10.08
CA GLY A 46 11.17 -8.57 -10.65
C GLY A 46 12.47 -9.38 -10.45
N GLN A 47 12.62 -10.00 -9.26
CA GLN A 47 13.71 -10.92 -8.99
C GLN A 47 13.74 -12.09 -9.97
N SER A 48 12.60 -12.75 -10.19
CA SER A 48 12.53 -13.89 -11.10
C SER A 48 12.91 -13.52 -12.54
N TYR A 49 12.47 -12.37 -13.02
CA TYR A 49 12.82 -11.85 -14.34
C TYR A 49 14.31 -11.52 -14.47
N LEU A 50 14.88 -10.79 -13.51
CA LEU A 50 16.30 -10.45 -13.52
C LEU A 50 17.17 -11.71 -13.40
N HIS A 51 16.80 -12.64 -12.55
CA HIS A 51 17.50 -13.91 -12.43
C HIS A 51 17.49 -14.67 -13.77
N GLN A 52 16.34 -14.71 -14.45
CA GLN A 52 16.20 -15.37 -15.74
C GLN A 52 17.04 -14.69 -16.83
N ILE A 53 17.08 -13.34 -16.86
CA ILE A 53 17.91 -12.57 -17.79
C ILE A 53 19.40 -12.83 -17.54
N ILE A 54 19.84 -12.81 -16.29
CA ILE A 54 21.24 -13.06 -15.94
C ILE A 54 21.64 -14.49 -16.31
N VAL A 55 20.80 -15.47 -16.00
CA VAL A 55 21.06 -16.88 -16.35
C VAL A 55 21.12 -17.07 -17.87
N SER A 56 20.20 -16.49 -18.65
CA SER A 56 20.23 -16.59 -20.11
C SER A 56 21.47 -15.93 -20.71
N TYR A 57 21.86 -14.76 -20.19
CA TYR A 57 23.06 -14.05 -20.64
C TYR A 57 24.35 -14.86 -20.35
N VAL A 58 24.45 -15.46 -19.17
CA VAL A 58 25.57 -16.33 -18.80
C VAL A 58 25.64 -17.57 -19.68
N GLN A 59 24.49 -18.15 -20.04
CA GLN A 59 24.43 -19.27 -20.98
C GLN A 59 24.88 -18.86 -22.37
N GLU A 60 24.49 -17.70 -22.87
CA GLU A 60 24.90 -17.16 -24.16
C GLU A 60 26.42 -16.94 -24.23
N ILE A 61 27.01 -16.32 -23.20
CA ILE A 61 28.47 -16.16 -23.08
C ILE A 61 29.18 -17.54 -23.03
N ALA A 62 28.61 -18.51 -22.32
CA ALA A 62 29.17 -19.85 -22.23
C ALA A 62 29.14 -20.60 -23.56
N GLU A 63 28.10 -20.39 -24.39
CA GLU A 63 28.00 -20.92 -25.74
C GLU A 63 28.97 -20.23 -26.71
N GLU A 64 29.09 -18.90 -26.67
CA GLU A 64 30.02 -18.12 -27.51
C GLU A 64 31.49 -18.44 -27.18
N SER A 65 31.80 -18.61 -25.90
CA SER A 65 33.17 -18.91 -25.46
C SER A 65 33.59 -20.38 -25.71
N GLY A 66 32.68 -21.21 -26.24
CA GLY A 66 32.99 -22.62 -26.61
C GLY A 66 33.29 -23.52 -25.41
N THR A 67 33.03 -23.09 -24.18
CA THR A 67 33.35 -23.78 -22.93
C THR A 67 32.41 -24.94 -22.60
N LEU A 68 31.31 -25.11 -23.36
CA LEU A 68 30.37 -26.24 -23.22
C LEU A 68 30.78 -27.51 -23.98
N ARG A 69 31.94 -27.53 -24.65
CA ARG A 69 32.45 -28.80 -25.24
C ARG A 69 33.35 -29.52 -24.24
N PRO A 70 32.99 -30.70 -23.75
CA PRO A 70 33.89 -31.53 -22.96
C PRO A 70 35.00 -32.05 -23.85
N ASN A 71 36.05 -31.24 -24.11
CA ASN A 71 37.19 -31.73 -24.87
C ASN A 71 38.20 -32.40 -23.92
N ARG A 72 38.25 -33.70 -24.00
CA ARG A 72 39.13 -34.61 -23.29
C ARG A 72 40.55 -34.57 -23.86
N SER A 73 41.17 -33.46 -24.09
CA SER A 73 42.62 -33.47 -24.44
C SER A 73 43.18 -32.06 -24.57
N ALA A 74 43.53 -31.44 -23.47
CA ALA A 74 44.48 -30.33 -23.48
C ALA A 74 45.28 -30.35 -22.18
N SER A 75 46.19 -31.31 -22.06
CA SER A 75 47.38 -31.19 -21.23
C SER A 75 48.42 -30.39 -21.98
N ARG A 76 48.94 -29.39 -21.30
CA ARG A 76 50.18 -28.62 -21.55
C ARG A 76 50.05 -27.21 -22.06
N GLN A 77 50.52 -26.40 -21.18
CA GLN A 77 51.26 -25.14 -21.32
C GLN A 77 50.48 -23.82 -21.32
N GLY A 78 50.63 -23.13 -20.19
CA GLY A 78 50.90 -21.69 -20.14
C GLY A 78 49.72 -20.78 -20.38
N ASN A 79 48.96 -20.57 -19.39
CA ASN A 79 48.27 -19.41 -18.86
C ASN A 79 47.01 -19.88 -18.09
N ALA A 80 47.19 -19.95 -16.81
CA ALA A 80 46.21 -20.54 -15.90
C ALA A 80 45.03 -19.57 -15.63
N CYS A 81 44.11 -19.46 -16.58
CA CYS A 81 42.80 -18.85 -16.33
C CYS A 81 41.63 -19.58 -17.02
N LEU A 82 41.84 -20.77 -17.51
CA LEU A 82 40.81 -21.57 -18.23
C LEU A 82 40.59 -22.90 -17.54
N SER A 83 40.12 -22.92 -16.33
CA SER A 83 39.52 -24.11 -15.73
C SER A 83 38.01 -23.91 -15.57
N THR A 84 37.33 -24.48 -16.50
CA THR A 84 35.94 -24.83 -16.68
C THR A 84 35.17 -25.24 -15.41
N ASN A 85 34.91 -24.34 -14.56
CA ASN A 85 33.76 -24.42 -13.67
C ASN A 85 33.13 -23.03 -13.67
N LEU A 86 32.23 -22.78 -14.62
CA LEU A 86 31.26 -21.71 -14.49
C LEU A 86 30.46 -22.00 -13.21
N THR A 87 31.03 -21.60 -12.09
CA THR A 87 30.37 -21.63 -10.79
C THR A 87 29.14 -20.79 -10.97
N THR A 88 28.00 -21.41 -10.82
CA THR A 88 26.69 -20.81 -10.93
C THR A 88 26.71 -19.45 -10.24
N LEU A 89 26.65 -18.37 -11.04
CA LEU A 89 26.55 -17.03 -10.52
C LEU A 89 25.28 -16.99 -9.67
N GLN A 90 25.42 -16.92 -8.36
CA GLN A 90 24.30 -16.76 -7.43
C GLN A 90 24.20 -15.28 -7.09
N PRO A 91 23.31 -14.54 -7.75
CA PRO A 91 23.11 -13.14 -7.39
C PRO A 91 22.63 -13.05 -5.96
N GLN A 92 23.37 -12.35 -5.08
CA GLN A 92 22.90 -12.03 -3.75
C GLN A 92 21.90 -10.89 -3.83
N ILE A 93 20.63 -11.20 -3.62
CA ILE A 93 19.55 -10.23 -3.66
C ILE A 93 19.34 -9.72 -2.24
N ARG A 94 19.45 -8.40 -2.06
CA ARG A 94 19.06 -7.72 -0.83
C ARG A 94 17.77 -6.97 -1.07
N PHE A 95 16.73 -7.38 -0.36
CA PHE A 95 15.47 -6.65 -0.32
C PHE A 95 15.56 -5.53 0.73
N ALA A 96 15.39 -4.28 0.27
CA ALA A 96 15.21 -3.16 1.18
C ALA A 96 13.78 -3.21 1.76
N PHE A 97 13.64 -2.91 3.04
CA PHE A 97 12.38 -2.77 3.79
C PHE A 97 11.59 -4.06 4.11
N ASN A 98 11.75 -5.14 3.37
CA ASN A 98 11.09 -6.43 3.67
C ASN A 98 11.99 -7.59 3.23
N PRO A 99 13.04 -7.95 4.00
CA PRO A 99 14.04 -8.95 3.62
C PRO A 99 13.46 -10.34 3.34
N HIS A 100 12.36 -10.68 4.01
CA HIS A 100 11.70 -11.99 3.90
C HIS A 100 10.52 -12.01 2.92
N LEU A 101 10.21 -10.88 2.26
CA LEU A 101 9.05 -10.72 1.38
C LEU A 101 7.73 -11.16 2.06
N ASP A 102 7.63 -10.92 3.37
CA ASP A 102 6.45 -11.28 4.15
C ASP A 102 5.23 -10.48 3.68
N TYR A 103 4.30 -11.21 3.06
CA TYR A 103 3.04 -10.66 2.56
C TYR A 103 2.19 -10.03 3.67
N LYS A 104 2.33 -10.53 4.91
CA LYS A 104 1.62 -10.03 6.08
C LYS A 104 1.95 -8.57 6.38
N ILE A 105 3.23 -8.19 6.31
CA ILE A 105 3.69 -6.81 6.55
C ILE A 105 3.09 -5.86 5.52
N TYR A 106 2.98 -6.29 4.27
CA TYR A 106 2.39 -5.52 3.18
C TYR A 106 0.87 -5.36 3.31
N MET A 107 0.17 -6.39 3.79
CA MET A 107 -1.29 -6.41 3.89
C MET A 107 -1.83 -5.75 5.15
N MET A 108 -1.08 -5.74 6.27
CA MET A 108 -1.53 -5.16 7.53
C MET A 108 -2.07 -3.73 7.39
N PRO A 109 -1.35 -2.77 6.79
CA PRO A 109 -1.84 -1.40 6.63
C PRO A 109 -3.15 -1.32 5.84
N ALA A 110 -3.29 -2.17 4.83
CA ALA A 110 -4.47 -2.22 4.00
C ALA A 110 -5.70 -2.77 4.75
N VAL A 111 -5.50 -3.76 5.62
CA VAL A 111 -6.55 -4.30 6.50
C VAL A 111 -7.02 -3.24 7.49
N PHE A 112 -6.14 -2.40 8.04
CA PHE A 112 -6.55 -1.26 8.89
C PHE A 112 -7.49 -0.32 8.14
N ALA A 113 -7.12 0.12 6.93
CA ALA A 113 -7.95 1.01 6.14
C ALA A 113 -9.31 0.38 5.79
N LEU A 114 -9.31 -0.92 5.45
CA LEU A 114 -10.52 -1.66 5.14
C LEU A 114 -11.46 -1.76 6.35
N LEU A 115 -10.95 -2.16 7.52
CA LEU A 115 -11.74 -2.26 8.75
C LEU A 115 -12.34 -0.91 9.15
N LEU A 116 -11.58 0.17 9.05
CA LEU A 116 -12.09 1.52 9.32
C LEU A 116 -13.18 1.91 8.33
N THR A 117 -13.01 1.62 7.04
CA THR A 117 -14.03 1.92 6.03
C THR A 117 -15.32 1.14 6.30
N LEU A 118 -15.21 -0.13 6.72
CA LEU A 118 -16.37 -0.92 7.08
C LEU A 118 -17.08 -0.38 8.33
N ILE A 119 -16.35 -0.12 9.39
CA ILE A 119 -16.96 0.26 10.68
C ILE A 119 -17.41 1.73 10.64
N VAL A 120 -16.48 2.64 10.30
CA VAL A 120 -16.73 4.09 10.35
C VAL A 120 -17.50 4.60 9.14
N GLY A 121 -17.56 3.80 8.06
CA GLY A 121 -18.37 4.11 6.87
C GLY A 121 -19.79 3.54 6.97
N PHE A 122 -19.93 2.23 7.12
CA PHE A 122 -21.26 1.59 7.10
C PHE A 122 -22.15 1.96 8.28
N LEU A 123 -21.61 1.95 9.51
CA LEU A 123 -22.44 2.16 10.69
C LEU A 123 -23.12 3.54 10.72
N PRO A 124 -22.41 4.68 10.46
CA PRO A 124 -23.09 5.98 10.42
C PRO A 124 -24.08 6.08 9.26
N ALA A 125 -23.72 5.54 8.06
CA ALA A 125 -24.62 5.58 6.91
C ALA A 125 -25.97 4.91 7.22
N LEU A 126 -25.94 3.70 7.78
CA LEU A 126 -27.14 2.93 8.10
C LEU A 126 -27.93 3.53 9.26
N ASN A 127 -27.24 4.04 10.30
CA ASN A 127 -27.91 4.59 11.46
C ASN A 127 -28.66 5.88 11.12
N ILE A 128 -28.04 6.80 10.38
CA ILE A 128 -28.66 8.08 10.02
C ILE A 128 -29.84 7.86 9.06
N VAL A 129 -29.71 6.95 8.08
CA VAL A 129 -30.85 6.61 7.21
C VAL A 129 -31.94 5.88 7.98
N GLY A 130 -31.59 5.00 8.91
CA GLY A 130 -32.58 4.30 9.75
C GLY A 130 -33.38 5.26 10.64
N GLU A 131 -32.76 6.35 11.13
CA GLU A 131 -33.47 7.43 11.83
C GLU A 131 -34.39 8.22 10.90
N LYS A 132 -33.97 8.42 9.64
CA LYS A 132 -34.79 9.06 8.60
C LYS A 132 -36.01 8.20 8.25
N GLU A 133 -35.84 6.89 8.06
CA GLU A 133 -36.94 5.94 7.80
C GLU A 133 -37.97 5.89 8.95
N LYS A 134 -37.51 6.00 10.19
CA LYS A 134 -38.37 6.01 11.39
C LYS A 134 -39.01 7.34 11.69
N GLY A 135 -38.68 8.40 10.94
CA GLY A 135 -39.17 9.78 11.18
C GLY A 135 -38.59 10.46 12.42
N THR A 136 -37.65 9.82 13.14
CA THR A 136 -37.05 10.41 14.35
C THR A 136 -36.16 11.60 14.04
N ILE A 137 -35.64 11.73 12.83
CA ILE A 137 -34.86 12.88 12.37
C ILE A 137 -35.71 14.18 12.38
N GLU A 138 -37.04 14.09 12.16
CA GLU A 138 -37.93 15.24 12.18
C GLU A 138 -38.02 15.86 13.58
N GLN A 139 -38.03 15.03 14.64
CA GLN A 139 -38.02 15.50 16.02
C GLN A 139 -36.75 16.29 16.37
N VAL A 140 -35.61 15.89 15.79
CA VAL A 140 -34.33 16.61 15.97
C VAL A 140 -34.33 17.93 15.20
N ASN A 141 -34.95 17.97 14.03
CA ASN A 141 -34.98 19.14 13.17
C ASN A 141 -35.75 20.31 13.78
N VAL A 142 -36.70 20.07 14.69
CA VAL A 142 -37.44 21.13 15.43
C VAL A 142 -36.65 21.70 16.60
N THR A 143 -35.52 21.08 16.99
CA THR A 143 -34.65 21.59 18.04
C THR A 143 -33.75 22.74 17.54
N PRO A 144 -33.38 23.72 18.39
CA PRO A 144 -32.54 24.85 18.00
C PRO A 144 -31.05 24.50 17.86
N ILE A 145 -30.72 23.25 17.52
CA ILE A 145 -29.34 22.74 17.33
C ILE A 145 -28.84 23.11 15.93
N SER A 146 -27.58 23.54 15.81
CA SER A 146 -26.97 23.79 14.51
C SER A 146 -26.73 22.48 13.74
N LYS A 147 -26.75 22.55 12.38
CA LYS A 147 -26.50 21.38 11.54
C LYS A 147 -25.15 20.72 11.82
N VAL A 148 -24.13 21.55 12.06
CA VAL A 148 -22.77 21.07 12.32
C VAL A 148 -22.70 20.33 13.65
N GLU A 149 -23.28 20.90 14.72
CA GLU A 149 -23.32 20.25 16.04
C GLU A 149 -24.03 18.90 15.98
N PHE A 150 -25.15 18.81 15.27
CA PHE A 150 -25.87 17.56 15.06
C PHE A 150 -25.01 16.52 14.37
N ILE A 151 -24.39 16.90 13.24
CA ILE A 151 -23.53 15.99 12.45
C ILE A 151 -22.34 15.51 13.28
N VAL A 152 -21.63 16.43 13.93
CA VAL A 152 -20.45 16.10 14.75
C VAL A 152 -20.84 15.19 15.92
N SER A 153 -21.93 15.51 16.64
CA SER A 153 -22.39 14.67 17.76
C SER A 153 -22.72 13.24 17.36
N LYS A 154 -23.20 13.04 16.12
CA LYS A 154 -23.49 11.73 15.57
C LYS A 154 -22.23 10.98 15.09
N LEU A 155 -21.25 11.68 14.55
CA LEU A 155 -20.05 11.07 13.98
C LEU A 155 -18.96 10.76 15.02
N VAL A 156 -18.85 11.57 16.09
CA VAL A 156 -17.82 11.37 17.14
C VAL A 156 -17.82 9.97 17.75
N PRO A 157 -18.97 9.36 18.12
CA PRO A 157 -18.96 7.99 18.64
C PRO A 157 -18.34 6.97 17.68
N TYR A 158 -18.57 7.12 16.38
CA TYR A 158 -17.97 6.23 15.37
C TYR A 158 -16.48 6.44 15.21
N TRP A 159 -15.99 7.68 15.35
CA TRP A 159 -14.54 7.95 15.38
C TRP A 159 -13.90 7.28 16.61
N CYS A 160 -14.53 7.35 17.76
CA CYS A 160 -14.05 6.65 18.96
C CYS A 160 -14.00 5.14 18.77
N VAL A 161 -15.03 4.54 18.16
CA VAL A 161 -15.07 3.11 17.84
C VAL A 161 -13.97 2.76 16.82
N GLY A 162 -13.80 3.56 15.78
CA GLY A 162 -12.76 3.36 14.77
C GLY A 162 -11.34 3.41 15.36
N MET A 163 -11.09 4.39 16.26
CA MET A 163 -9.81 4.49 16.96
C MET A 163 -9.58 3.31 17.91
N LEU A 164 -10.61 2.87 18.63
CA LEU A 164 -10.55 1.70 19.50
C LEU A 164 -10.24 0.43 18.68
N MET A 165 -10.92 0.24 17.55
CA MET A 165 -10.66 -0.88 16.64
C MET A 165 -9.24 -0.85 16.08
N SER A 166 -8.71 0.34 15.80
CA SER A 166 -7.32 0.50 15.35
C SER A 166 -6.31 0.09 16.43
N ILE A 167 -6.59 0.41 17.69
CA ILE A 167 -5.76 -0.03 18.83
C ILE A 167 -5.82 -1.57 18.97
N LEU A 168 -7.01 -2.16 18.88
CA LEU A 168 -7.19 -3.61 18.94
C LEU A 168 -6.49 -4.33 17.79
N ALA A 169 -6.60 -3.79 16.57
CA ALA A 169 -5.94 -4.33 15.39
C ALA A 169 -4.41 -4.25 15.50
N LEU A 170 -3.88 -3.15 16.05
CA LEU A 170 -2.44 -3.01 16.32
C LEU A 170 -1.99 -4.03 17.39
N GLY A 171 -2.79 -4.20 18.45
CA GLY A 171 -2.53 -5.20 19.50
C GLY A 171 -2.56 -6.62 18.96
N ALA A 172 -3.50 -6.95 18.08
CA ALA A 172 -3.57 -8.24 17.39
C ALA A 172 -2.39 -8.44 16.44
N GLY A 173 -1.98 -7.39 15.72
CA GLY A 173 -0.79 -7.41 14.86
C GLY A 173 0.48 -7.77 15.63
N LYS A 174 0.67 -7.16 16.79
CA LYS A 174 1.79 -7.49 17.69
C LYS A 174 1.66 -8.88 18.31
N GLY A 175 0.48 -9.23 18.83
CA GLY A 175 0.28 -10.46 19.60
C GLY A 175 0.26 -11.73 18.75
N ILE A 176 -0.33 -11.67 17.55
CA ILE A 176 -0.51 -12.84 16.67
C ILE A 176 0.63 -12.96 15.65
N PHE A 177 1.03 -11.85 15.05
CA PHE A 177 1.99 -11.84 13.95
C PHE A 177 3.39 -11.36 14.35
N GLY A 178 3.53 -10.76 15.54
CA GLY A 178 4.80 -10.17 15.99
C GLY A 178 5.19 -8.91 15.19
N ILE A 179 4.26 -8.33 14.41
CA ILE A 179 4.52 -7.21 13.51
C ILE A 179 4.09 -5.91 14.20
N LEU A 180 5.03 -4.97 14.29
CA LEU A 180 4.80 -3.60 14.75
C LEU A 180 5.17 -2.62 13.64
N PRO A 181 4.56 -1.43 13.59
CA PRO A 181 5.03 -0.38 12.70
C PRO A 181 6.43 0.07 13.11
N GLU A 182 7.34 0.21 12.15
CA GLU A 182 8.69 0.74 12.38
C GLU A 182 8.67 2.24 12.63
N GLY A 183 7.64 2.93 12.12
CA GLY A 183 7.47 4.37 12.26
C GLY A 183 6.72 4.79 13.53
N SER A 184 6.48 6.11 13.61
CA SER A 184 5.83 6.74 14.77
C SER A 184 4.35 6.34 14.88
N ILE A 185 3.99 5.65 15.97
CA ILE A 185 2.60 5.25 16.27
C ILE A 185 1.66 6.47 16.37
N PRO A 186 2.00 7.60 17.02
CA PRO A 186 1.15 8.78 17.04
C PRO A 186 0.85 9.34 15.66
N VAL A 187 1.82 9.34 14.74
CA VAL A 187 1.61 9.78 13.36
C VAL A 187 0.63 8.85 12.65
N MET A 188 0.76 7.55 12.83
CA MET A 188 -0.18 6.57 12.30
C MET A 188 -1.62 6.85 12.77
N PHE A 189 -1.83 7.07 14.06
CA PHE A 189 -3.14 7.39 14.61
C PHE A 189 -3.71 8.72 14.12
N LEU A 190 -2.86 9.72 13.87
CA LEU A 190 -3.27 10.97 13.24
C LEU A 190 -3.85 10.72 11.83
N PHE A 191 -3.17 9.94 11.01
CA PHE A 191 -3.65 9.58 9.67
C PHE A 191 -4.96 8.79 9.74
N LEU A 192 -5.07 7.83 10.66
CA LEU A 192 -6.29 7.04 10.87
C LEU A 192 -7.46 7.93 11.31
N LEU A 193 -7.23 8.92 12.17
CA LEU A 193 -8.26 9.86 12.59
C LEU A 193 -8.77 10.73 11.43
N ILE A 194 -7.88 11.28 10.61
CA ILE A 194 -8.24 12.04 9.41
C ILE A 194 -9.06 11.16 8.46
N PHE A 195 -8.67 9.92 8.30
CA PHE A 195 -9.39 8.96 7.47
C PHE A 195 -10.77 8.60 8.05
N CYS A 196 -10.91 8.48 9.38
CA CYS A 196 -12.21 8.31 10.03
C CYS A 196 -13.15 9.48 9.73
N VAL A 197 -12.66 10.73 9.83
CA VAL A 197 -13.44 11.92 9.49
C VAL A 197 -13.88 11.90 8.03
N LEU A 198 -12.97 11.54 7.12
CA LEU A 198 -13.23 11.48 5.70
C LEU A 198 -14.31 10.44 5.37
N VAL A 199 -14.11 9.19 5.81
CA VAL A 199 -15.02 8.07 5.50
C VAL A 199 -16.40 8.28 6.12
N SER A 200 -16.47 8.79 7.35
CA SER A 200 -17.76 9.09 8.01
C SER A 200 -18.50 10.23 7.33
N SER A 201 -17.80 11.25 6.85
CA SER A 201 -18.40 12.33 6.06
C SER A 201 -18.93 11.82 4.71
N PHE A 202 -18.20 10.92 4.06
CA PHE A 202 -18.66 10.25 2.84
C PHE A 202 -19.92 9.39 3.11
N ALA A 203 -19.93 8.65 4.22
CA ALA A 203 -21.09 7.88 4.67
C ALA A 203 -22.32 8.78 4.89
N LEU A 204 -22.12 9.97 5.45
CA LEU A 204 -23.18 10.96 5.63
C LEU A 204 -23.70 11.48 4.29
N ILE A 205 -22.85 11.72 3.30
CA ILE A 205 -23.29 12.08 1.94
C ILE A 205 -24.22 11.01 1.39
N ILE A 206 -23.81 9.73 1.44
CA ILE A 206 -24.64 8.62 0.97
C ILE A 206 -25.98 8.59 1.71
N SER A 207 -25.96 8.77 3.05
CA SER A 207 -27.17 8.82 3.87
C SER A 207 -28.12 9.96 3.47
N ASN A 208 -27.58 11.14 3.14
CA ASN A 208 -28.38 12.29 2.74
C ASN A 208 -29.17 12.05 1.44
N TYR A 209 -28.54 11.30 0.50
CA TYR A 209 -29.16 10.98 -0.81
C TYR A 209 -29.93 9.65 -0.83
N SER A 210 -29.95 8.90 0.27
CA SER A 210 -30.67 7.65 0.38
C SER A 210 -31.98 7.82 1.14
N ASP A 211 -33.03 7.17 0.67
CA ASP A 211 -34.37 7.20 1.29
C ASP A 211 -34.64 5.96 2.15
N SER A 212 -33.88 4.90 1.95
CA SER A 212 -34.01 3.66 2.71
C SER A 212 -32.67 3.08 3.13
N THR A 213 -32.68 2.38 4.26
CA THR A 213 -31.49 1.67 4.81
C THR A 213 -30.95 0.66 3.80
N ARG A 214 -31.83 0.01 3.02
CA ARG A 214 -31.42 -0.92 1.96
C ARG A 214 -30.66 -0.21 0.85
N GLN A 215 -31.17 0.94 0.40
CA GLN A 215 -30.52 1.75 -0.64
C GLN A 215 -29.15 2.26 -0.15
N ALA A 216 -29.06 2.79 1.07
CA ALA A 216 -27.80 3.23 1.65
C ALA A 216 -26.76 2.11 1.73
N SER A 217 -27.20 0.91 2.17
CA SER A 217 -26.33 -0.28 2.22
C SER A 217 -25.77 -0.64 0.86
N LEU A 218 -26.60 -0.74 -0.15
CA LEU A 218 -26.17 -1.11 -1.51
C LEU A 218 -25.24 -0.07 -2.10
N THR A 219 -25.56 1.21 -1.92
CA THR A 219 -24.71 2.32 -2.39
C THR A 219 -23.36 2.33 -1.69
N MET A 220 -23.34 2.16 -0.36
CA MET A 220 -22.11 2.11 0.42
C MET A 220 -21.25 0.90 0.01
N PHE A 221 -21.87 -0.28 -0.19
CA PHE A 221 -21.19 -1.48 -0.65
C PHE A 221 -20.58 -1.29 -2.04
N PHE A 222 -21.30 -0.66 -2.96
CA PHE A 222 -20.81 -0.34 -4.31
C PHE A 222 -19.55 0.52 -4.26
N PHE A 223 -19.57 1.62 -3.48
CA PHE A 223 -18.39 2.46 -3.32
C PHE A 223 -17.24 1.74 -2.60
N LEU A 224 -17.54 0.92 -1.59
CA LEU A 224 -16.52 0.12 -0.91
C LEU A 224 -15.77 -0.79 -1.89
N VAL A 225 -16.50 -1.48 -2.77
CA VAL A 225 -15.87 -2.37 -3.77
C VAL A 225 -14.99 -1.56 -4.73
N ILE A 226 -15.46 -0.40 -5.19
CA ILE A 226 -14.64 0.49 -6.05
C ILE A 226 -13.38 0.94 -5.31
N PHE A 227 -13.47 1.39 -4.07
CA PHE A 227 -12.33 1.81 -3.28
C PHE A 227 -11.33 0.67 -3.08
N ILE A 228 -11.79 -0.55 -2.77
CA ILE A 228 -10.91 -1.71 -2.64
C ILE A 228 -10.16 -1.99 -3.95
N LEU A 229 -10.87 -1.99 -5.09
CA LEU A 229 -10.27 -2.28 -6.38
C LEU A 229 -9.28 -1.20 -6.83
N MET A 230 -9.58 0.09 -6.57
CA MET A 230 -8.76 1.22 -6.99
C MET A 230 -7.64 1.58 -6.00
N SER A 231 -7.72 1.10 -4.75
CA SER A 231 -6.76 1.42 -3.68
C SER A 231 -5.36 0.86 -3.86
N GLY A 232 -5.15 -0.08 -4.79
CA GLY A 232 -3.88 -0.79 -4.91
C GLY A 232 -3.68 -1.88 -3.85
N LEU A 233 -4.78 -2.32 -3.19
CA LEU A 233 -4.75 -3.41 -2.22
C LEU A 233 -4.57 -4.76 -2.89
N LEU A 234 -5.42 -5.06 -3.86
CA LEU A 234 -5.43 -6.35 -4.58
C LEU A 234 -4.45 -6.36 -5.75
N THR A 235 -4.49 -5.30 -6.56
CA THR A 235 -3.63 -5.16 -7.74
C THR A 235 -2.75 -3.92 -7.62
N PRO A 236 -1.44 -4.01 -7.86
CA PRO A 236 -0.56 -2.85 -7.83
C PRO A 236 -1.04 -1.78 -8.81
N ILE A 237 -1.09 -0.52 -8.39
CA ILE A 237 -1.60 0.60 -9.20
C ILE A 237 -0.86 0.72 -10.53
N ARG A 238 0.47 0.49 -10.53
CA ARG A 238 1.29 0.57 -11.75
C ARG A 238 0.97 -0.50 -12.81
N SER A 239 0.33 -1.62 -12.41
CA SER A 239 -0.12 -2.67 -13.34
C SER A 239 -1.52 -2.40 -13.92
N MET A 240 -2.20 -1.35 -13.43
CA MET A 240 -3.50 -0.96 -13.95
C MET A 240 -3.37 -0.18 -15.26
N PRO A 241 -4.40 -0.20 -16.14
CA PRO A 241 -4.46 0.68 -17.31
C PRO A 241 -4.37 2.16 -16.89
N VAL A 242 -3.86 3.01 -17.77
CA VAL A 242 -3.61 4.44 -17.49
C VAL A 242 -4.88 5.17 -16.99
N TRP A 243 -6.03 4.88 -17.57
CA TRP A 243 -7.30 5.46 -17.13
C TRP A 243 -7.66 5.08 -15.68
N ALA A 244 -7.38 3.85 -15.27
CA ALA A 244 -7.64 3.39 -13.90
C ALA A 244 -6.65 4.00 -12.90
N GLN A 245 -5.41 4.25 -13.31
CA GLN A 245 -4.42 4.97 -12.49
C GLN A 245 -4.88 6.41 -12.19
N TRP A 246 -5.45 7.12 -13.19
CA TRP A 246 -6.03 8.45 -12.98
C TRP A 246 -7.24 8.40 -12.05
N LEU A 247 -8.13 7.43 -12.23
CA LEU A 247 -9.31 7.28 -11.38
C LEU A 247 -8.91 6.93 -9.93
N SER A 248 -7.87 6.12 -9.75
CA SER A 248 -7.36 5.76 -8.42
C SER A 248 -6.79 6.96 -7.63
N MET A 249 -6.43 8.08 -8.29
CA MET A 249 -6.02 9.30 -7.59
C MET A 249 -7.17 9.94 -6.81
N LEU A 250 -8.42 9.69 -7.23
CA LEU A 250 -9.62 10.16 -6.53
C LEU A 250 -10.04 9.24 -5.39
N ASP A 251 -9.36 8.11 -5.21
CA ASP A 251 -9.67 7.15 -4.17
C ASP A 251 -8.94 7.51 -2.85
N PRO A 252 -9.68 7.90 -1.79
CA PRO A 252 -9.09 8.21 -0.51
C PRO A 252 -8.43 6.98 0.16
N MET A 253 -8.94 5.76 -0.14
CA MET A 253 -8.40 4.53 0.41
C MET A 253 -6.99 4.23 -0.11
N ARG A 254 -6.68 4.61 -1.34
CA ARG A 254 -5.33 4.54 -1.89
C ARG A 254 -4.32 5.34 -1.05
N HIS A 255 -4.64 6.60 -0.76
CA HIS A 255 -3.72 7.51 -0.08
C HIS A 255 -3.47 7.12 1.38
N ILE A 256 -4.50 6.63 2.08
CA ILE A 256 -4.31 6.12 3.45
C ILE A 256 -3.49 4.84 3.47
N ILE A 257 -3.73 3.89 2.56
CA ILE A 257 -2.95 2.65 2.49
C ILE A 257 -1.49 2.95 2.18
N GLU A 258 -1.21 3.88 1.26
CA GLU A 258 0.14 4.32 0.92
C GLU A 258 0.84 4.96 2.13
N ALA A 259 0.18 5.88 2.82
CA ALA A 259 0.71 6.50 4.04
C ALA A 259 1.00 5.47 5.14
N LEU A 260 0.06 4.55 5.40
CA LEU A 260 0.23 3.50 6.40
C LEU A 260 1.36 2.52 6.02
N ARG A 261 1.54 2.20 4.74
CA ARG A 261 2.66 1.35 4.27
C ARG A 261 4.01 2.03 4.51
N LEU A 262 4.12 3.33 4.22
CA LEU A 262 5.33 4.09 4.49
C LEU A 262 5.66 4.10 6.00
N ILE A 263 4.66 4.21 6.87
CA ILE A 263 4.84 4.16 8.32
C ILE A 263 5.21 2.74 8.78
N TYR A 264 4.50 1.71 8.28
CA TYR A 264 4.67 0.32 8.74
C TYR A 264 5.98 -0.31 8.28
N VAL A 265 6.36 -0.07 7.01
CA VAL A 265 7.44 -0.79 6.34
C VAL A 265 8.72 0.02 6.28
N LYS A 266 8.60 1.33 6.00
CA LYS A 266 9.77 2.23 5.83
C LYS A 266 10.14 2.98 7.12
N GLY A 267 9.22 3.07 8.09
CA GLY A 267 9.44 3.90 9.28
C GLY A 267 9.54 5.40 8.97
N SER A 268 8.87 5.86 7.90
CA SER A 268 8.97 7.22 7.39
C SER A 268 8.64 8.28 8.43
N THR A 269 9.39 9.39 8.38
CA THR A 269 9.15 10.57 9.20
C THR A 269 7.92 11.35 8.73
N PHE A 270 7.33 12.16 9.61
CA PHE A 270 6.15 12.96 9.25
C PHE A 270 6.39 13.87 8.04
N THR A 271 7.62 14.38 7.86
CA THR A 271 7.99 15.23 6.73
C THR A 271 7.87 14.52 5.37
N GLU A 272 8.19 13.23 5.32
CA GLU A 272 8.05 12.43 4.11
C GLU A 272 6.58 12.10 3.78
N LEU A 273 5.70 12.15 4.78
CA LEU A 273 4.27 11.85 4.66
C LEU A 273 3.42 13.09 4.34
N LEU A 274 4.02 14.28 4.28
CA LEU A 274 3.30 15.53 4.02
C LEU A 274 2.44 15.52 2.74
N PRO A 275 2.88 14.96 1.60
CA PRO A 275 2.05 14.90 0.41
C PRO A 275 0.73 14.15 0.65
N GLN A 276 0.79 12.95 1.25
CA GLN A 276 -0.40 12.14 1.56
C GLN A 276 -1.28 12.82 2.62
N PHE A 277 -0.66 13.52 3.57
CA PHE A 277 -1.36 14.28 4.60
C PHE A 277 -2.22 15.40 4.02
N TYR A 278 -1.66 16.23 3.13
CA TYR A 278 -2.40 17.30 2.48
C TYR A 278 -3.52 16.79 1.57
N ILE A 279 -3.28 15.68 0.86
CA ILE A 279 -4.30 15.05 0.02
C ILE A 279 -5.46 14.55 0.89
N LEU A 280 -5.20 13.82 1.97
CA LEU A 280 -6.24 13.31 2.86
C LEU A 280 -7.02 14.42 3.57
N ILE A 281 -6.36 15.49 4.02
CA ILE A 281 -7.04 16.66 4.58
C ILE A 281 -7.91 17.34 3.51
N GLY A 282 -7.40 17.49 2.29
CA GLY A 282 -8.17 18.04 1.18
C GLY A 282 -9.44 17.24 0.91
N PHE A 283 -9.34 15.92 0.84
CA PHE A 283 -10.51 15.05 0.72
C PHE A 283 -11.44 15.13 1.92
N ALA A 284 -10.91 15.11 3.15
CA ALA A 284 -11.71 15.20 4.36
C ALA A 284 -12.49 16.52 4.46
N THR A 285 -11.85 17.64 4.14
CA THR A 285 -12.51 18.96 4.14
C THR A 285 -13.57 19.05 3.03
N PHE A 286 -13.26 18.54 1.83
CA PHE A 286 -14.20 18.52 0.71
C PHE A 286 -15.44 17.67 1.04
N THR A 287 -15.25 16.43 1.50
CA THR A 287 -16.37 15.53 1.84
C THR A 287 -17.17 16.05 3.03
N SER A 288 -16.52 16.59 4.07
CA SER A 288 -17.21 17.16 5.23
C SER A 288 -18.05 18.39 4.86
N THR A 289 -17.49 19.28 4.03
CA THR A 289 -18.23 20.45 3.55
C THR A 289 -19.43 20.03 2.71
N TRP A 290 -19.25 19.09 1.79
CA TRP A 290 -20.34 18.54 0.99
C TRP A 290 -21.41 17.88 1.86
N ALA A 291 -21.01 17.08 2.84
CA ALA A 291 -21.92 16.43 3.77
C ALA A 291 -22.80 17.45 4.53
N ILE A 292 -22.20 18.55 5.01
CA ILE A 292 -22.92 19.61 5.73
C ILE A 292 -23.87 20.37 4.79
N VAL A 293 -23.41 20.72 3.60
CA VAL A 293 -24.22 21.47 2.62
C VAL A 293 -25.39 20.62 2.10
N SER A 294 -25.14 19.33 1.83
CA SER A 294 -26.18 18.42 1.34
C SER A 294 -27.21 18.05 2.40
N TYR A 295 -26.89 18.23 3.68
CA TYR A 295 -27.83 17.97 4.76
C TYR A 295 -28.94 19.02 4.77
N ARG A 296 -30.16 18.65 4.33
CA ARG A 296 -31.35 19.50 4.34
C ARG A 296 -32.09 19.32 5.67
N LYS A 297 -32.10 20.38 6.47
CA LYS A 297 -33.00 20.48 7.59
C LYS A 297 -34.37 20.90 6.99
N ASN A 298 -35.29 19.92 6.81
CA ASN A 298 -36.67 20.25 6.45
C ASN A 298 -37.29 21.01 7.63
N SER A 299 -37.54 22.29 7.40
CA SER A 299 -38.37 23.15 8.30
C SER A 299 -39.84 22.92 8.01
#